data_47f6e4a8dec48444b3432d1e19b24595
#
_entry.id   47f6e4a8dec48444b3432d1e19b24595
#
_cell.length_a   1.000
_cell.length_b   1.000
_cell.length_c   1.000
_cell.angle_alpha   90.00
_cell.angle_beta   90.00
_cell.angle_gamma   90.00
#
_symmetry.space_group_name_H-M   'P 1'
#
loop_
_entity.id
_entity.type
_entity.pdbx_description
1 polymer ?
#
loop_
_entity_poly.entity_id
_entity_poly.type
_entity_poly.pdbx_seq_one_letter_code
_entity_poly.pdbx_strand_id
1 'polypeptide(L)'
;PVPIDFAVIAVPAEHVPRTLEECRLKGVAGVEILSSGFSELGTEAGRRLEEEIRDIAAKGIRVVGPNCFGIYCPRSGLTLLPGPDLSRKSGPVGFLSQSGGMSIDFAHIGKWMGIGFSKVVSFGNGADLRETELLAYFGDDPETRVIALYLEGVDDGREFLSVLKEVAAKKPVVINKGGLSEAGSRAVASHTASMGGSARIWESAIRQSGAVQVGDLWEMAEACLAFSLLPHRVYRNITVAGGGGALGVSACDTASEFGLTLPPLDTDITEAILKVLPKPGSSARNPIDAANPFVGPDAYREIFLNAAKQPGIDIQFLIQLVYHYKSLSLALGVPKVKDVVPYRELAEEMEGAASLTGKPIVLVLPNIKQGVESLDVEEMNRDMRTVFLEKGIPVYDDIRKALRAVGHVSRYCSRRAAPGS
;
A
#
# COMPACT_ATOMS: atom_id res chain seq x y z
N PRO A 1 -28.76 -29.41 14.71
CA PRO A 1 -28.30 -28.47 13.71
C PRO A 1 -27.50 -27.35 14.38
N VAL A 2 -26.29 -27.09 13.92
CA VAL A 2 -25.48 -25.96 14.38
C VAL A 2 -26.00 -24.71 13.67
N PRO A 3 -26.15 -23.55 14.34
CA PRO A 3 -26.44 -22.28 13.67
C PRO A 3 -25.41 -21.98 12.58
N ILE A 4 -25.85 -21.40 11.49
CA ILE A 4 -24.98 -20.96 10.39
C ILE A 4 -24.97 -19.44 10.42
N ASP A 5 -23.82 -18.83 10.68
CA ASP A 5 -23.69 -17.37 10.77
C ASP A 5 -23.44 -16.72 9.41
N PHE A 6 -22.78 -17.45 8.49
CA PHE A 6 -22.36 -16.93 7.19
C PHE A 6 -22.49 -17.98 6.09
N ALA A 7 -22.95 -17.59 4.91
CA ALA A 7 -23.07 -18.46 3.75
C ALA A 7 -22.43 -17.83 2.51
N VAL A 8 -21.95 -18.68 1.61
CA VAL A 8 -21.40 -18.30 0.31
C VAL A 8 -22.33 -18.85 -0.78
N ILE A 9 -22.88 -17.98 -1.63
CA ILE A 9 -23.76 -18.35 -2.75
C ILE A 9 -22.96 -18.27 -4.06
N ALA A 10 -22.86 -19.41 -4.75
CA ALA A 10 -22.15 -19.57 -6.03
C ALA A 10 -22.99 -20.40 -7.01
N VAL A 11 -24.28 -20.11 -7.11
CA VAL A 11 -25.21 -20.76 -8.04
C VAL A 11 -25.53 -19.83 -9.22
N PRO A 12 -26.10 -20.32 -10.35
CA PRO A 12 -26.57 -19.46 -11.44
C PRO A 12 -27.49 -18.33 -10.95
N ALA A 13 -27.42 -17.16 -11.58
CA ALA A 13 -28.07 -15.92 -11.11
C ALA A 13 -29.57 -16.08 -10.84
N GLU A 14 -30.27 -16.83 -11.70
CA GLU A 14 -31.72 -17.09 -11.57
C GLU A 14 -32.10 -17.85 -10.29
N HIS A 15 -31.15 -18.55 -9.67
CA HIS A 15 -31.39 -19.32 -8.46
C HIS A 15 -30.99 -18.56 -7.17
N VAL A 16 -30.25 -17.46 -7.32
CA VAL A 16 -29.71 -16.70 -6.19
C VAL A 16 -30.80 -16.13 -5.28
N PRO A 17 -31.88 -15.46 -5.77
CA PRO A 17 -32.90 -14.90 -4.89
C PRO A 17 -33.56 -15.98 -4.01
N ARG A 18 -33.90 -17.12 -4.59
CA ARG A 18 -34.46 -18.24 -3.84
C ARG A 18 -33.50 -18.76 -2.77
N THR A 19 -32.25 -18.98 -3.13
CA THR A 19 -31.22 -19.48 -2.19
C THR A 19 -30.97 -18.48 -1.05
N LEU A 20 -30.96 -17.18 -1.36
CA LEU A 20 -30.82 -16.11 -0.37
C LEU A 20 -32.00 -16.10 0.61
N GLU A 21 -33.25 -16.27 0.12
CA GLU A 21 -34.42 -16.34 0.99
C GLU A 21 -34.38 -17.59 1.88
N GLU A 22 -33.90 -18.74 1.37
CA GLU A 22 -33.69 -19.95 2.17
C GLU A 22 -32.65 -19.72 3.28
N CYS A 23 -31.56 -18.97 3.01
CA CYS A 23 -30.56 -18.56 4.02
C CYS A 23 -31.21 -17.66 5.09
N ARG A 24 -31.98 -16.66 4.68
CA ARG A 24 -32.68 -15.75 5.60
C ARG A 24 -33.64 -16.49 6.53
N LEU A 25 -34.45 -17.41 5.98
CA LEU A 25 -35.39 -18.21 6.77
C LEU A 25 -34.70 -19.16 7.76
N LYS A 26 -33.46 -19.57 7.45
CA LYS A 26 -32.61 -20.34 8.38
C LYS A 26 -31.93 -19.49 9.47
N GLY A 27 -32.05 -18.18 9.41
CA GLY A 27 -31.44 -17.27 10.36
C GLY A 27 -29.94 -17.03 10.11
N VAL A 28 -29.46 -17.21 8.87
CA VAL A 28 -28.10 -16.82 8.48
C VAL A 28 -27.96 -15.30 8.57
N ALA A 29 -26.96 -14.80 9.28
CA ALA A 29 -26.79 -13.37 9.52
C ALA A 29 -26.22 -12.62 8.31
N GLY A 30 -25.30 -13.23 7.56
CA GLY A 30 -24.65 -12.63 6.41
C GLY A 30 -24.37 -13.61 5.28
N VAL A 31 -24.39 -13.09 4.06
CA VAL A 31 -24.15 -13.88 2.85
C VAL A 31 -23.20 -13.12 1.91
N GLU A 32 -22.30 -13.82 1.27
CA GLU A 32 -21.62 -13.30 0.08
C GLU A 32 -22.13 -14.00 -1.17
N ILE A 33 -22.41 -13.23 -2.23
CA ILE A 33 -22.92 -13.71 -3.50
C ILE A 33 -21.84 -13.52 -4.56
N LEU A 34 -21.18 -14.61 -4.93
CA LEU A 34 -20.09 -14.60 -5.93
C LEU A 34 -20.63 -14.53 -7.36
N SER A 35 -21.83 -15.06 -7.58
CA SER A 35 -22.46 -15.16 -8.89
C SER A 35 -22.57 -13.80 -9.58
N SER A 36 -22.32 -13.78 -10.89
CA SER A 36 -22.61 -12.67 -11.82
C SER A 36 -23.89 -12.96 -12.60
N GLY A 37 -24.40 -11.99 -13.36
CA GLY A 37 -25.61 -12.10 -14.14
C GLY A 37 -26.72 -11.14 -13.69
N PHE A 38 -26.36 -10.04 -13.03
CA PHE A 38 -27.26 -9.05 -12.44
C PHE A 38 -27.21 -7.71 -13.17
N SER A 39 -27.23 -6.59 -12.47
CA SER A 39 -27.27 -5.25 -13.05
C SER A 39 -26.07 -4.91 -13.92
N GLU A 40 -24.91 -5.50 -13.70
CA GLU A 40 -23.68 -5.32 -14.49
C GLU A 40 -23.86 -5.74 -15.97
N LEU A 41 -24.82 -6.64 -16.28
CA LEU A 41 -25.15 -6.99 -17.66
C LEU A 41 -25.86 -5.87 -18.43
N GLY A 42 -26.36 -4.83 -17.73
CA GLY A 42 -27.16 -3.78 -18.35
C GLY A 42 -28.54 -4.22 -18.84
N THR A 43 -28.95 -5.48 -18.60
CA THR A 43 -30.24 -6.02 -19.00
C THR A 43 -31.33 -5.76 -17.96
N GLU A 44 -32.59 -5.72 -18.39
CA GLU A 44 -33.69 -5.57 -17.45
C GLU A 44 -33.84 -6.80 -16.54
N ALA A 45 -33.62 -8.00 -17.07
CA ALA A 45 -33.65 -9.23 -16.29
C ALA A 45 -32.62 -9.23 -15.17
N GLY A 46 -31.37 -8.80 -15.46
CA GLY A 46 -30.31 -8.70 -14.45
C GLY A 46 -30.64 -7.67 -13.36
N ARG A 47 -31.16 -6.48 -13.74
CA ARG A 47 -31.60 -5.47 -12.77
C ARG A 47 -32.70 -5.98 -11.84
N ARG A 48 -33.69 -6.68 -12.40
CA ARG A 48 -34.80 -7.24 -11.64
C ARG A 48 -34.31 -8.30 -10.61
N LEU A 49 -33.40 -9.19 -11.02
CA LEU A 49 -32.81 -10.16 -10.09
C LEU A 49 -32.05 -9.48 -8.93
N GLU A 50 -31.33 -8.37 -9.20
CA GLU A 50 -30.65 -7.60 -8.17
C GLU A 50 -31.62 -6.85 -7.24
N GLU A 51 -32.75 -6.34 -7.77
CA GLU A 51 -33.81 -5.77 -6.96
C GLU A 51 -34.43 -6.82 -6.02
N GLU A 52 -34.65 -8.05 -6.48
CA GLU A 52 -35.10 -9.16 -5.63
C GLU A 52 -34.11 -9.46 -4.48
N ILE A 53 -32.79 -9.38 -4.74
CA ILE A 53 -31.75 -9.49 -3.69
C ILE A 53 -31.91 -8.37 -2.65
N ARG A 54 -32.07 -7.12 -3.09
CA ARG A 54 -32.28 -5.97 -2.19
C ARG A 54 -33.52 -6.13 -1.32
N ASP A 55 -34.62 -6.56 -1.91
CA ASP A 55 -35.89 -6.78 -1.20
C ASP A 55 -35.78 -7.88 -0.14
N ILE A 56 -34.97 -8.92 -0.39
CA ILE A 56 -34.72 -9.98 0.58
C ILE A 56 -33.77 -9.48 1.67
N ALA A 57 -32.72 -8.76 1.31
CA ALA A 57 -31.75 -8.18 2.26
C ALA A 57 -32.45 -7.23 3.24
N ALA A 58 -33.38 -6.39 2.77
CA ALA A 58 -34.19 -5.49 3.58
C ALA A 58 -35.04 -6.21 4.66
N LYS A 59 -35.27 -7.51 4.52
CA LYS A 59 -35.99 -8.34 5.51
C LYS A 59 -35.09 -8.86 6.64
N GLY A 60 -33.80 -8.45 6.68
CA GLY A 60 -32.92 -8.68 7.82
C GLY A 60 -31.80 -9.69 7.62
N ILE A 61 -31.29 -9.88 6.38
CA ILE A 61 -30.05 -10.58 6.09
C ILE A 61 -29.08 -9.64 5.39
N ARG A 62 -27.79 -9.63 5.79
CA ARG A 62 -26.80 -8.76 5.14
C ARG A 62 -26.12 -9.45 3.98
N VAL A 63 -25.87 -8.70 2.89
CA VAL A 63 -25.34 -9.23 1.64
C VAL A 63 -24.13 -8.47 1.15
N VAL A 64 -23.04 -9.19 0.88
CA VAL A 64 -21.88 -8.72 0.12
C VAL A 64 -22.01 -9.24 -1.31
N GLY A 65 -21.86 -8.37 -2.30
CA GLY A 65 -22.09 -8.73 -3.71
C GLY A 65 -23.44 -8.22 -4.24
N PRO A 66 -23.98 -8.80 -5.30
CA PRO A 66 -23.44 -9.91 -6.11
C PRO A 66 -22.26 -9.51 -6.99
N ASN A 67 -21.79 -10.45 -7.85
CA ASN A 67 -20.68 -10.24 -8.78
C ASN A 67 -19.40 -9.76 -8.06
N CYS A 68 -19.00 -10.50 -7.03
CA CYS A 68 -17.85 -10.17 -6.19
C CYS A 68 -16.94 -11.38 -5.99
N PHE A 69 -15.75 -11.16 -5.42
CA PHE A 69 -14.83 -12.23 -4.99
C PHE A 69 -14.88 -12.48 -3.48
N GLY A 70 -15.77 -11.80 -2.79
CA GLY A 70 -16.06 -12.05 -1.38
C GLY A 70 -15.09 -11.40 -0.40
N ILE A 71 -14.88 -12.05 0.73
CA ILE A 71 -14.15 -11.52 1.87
C ILE A 71 -12.88 -12.33 2.12
N TYR A 72 -11.73 -11.63 2.22
CA TYR A 72 -10.48 -12.18 2.73
C TYR A 72 -10.20 -11.59 4.11
N CYS A 73 -10.13 -12.46 5.11
CA CYS A 73 -9.83 -12.09 6.47
C CYS A 73 -8.84 -13.12 7.06
N PRO A 74 -7.53 -12.80 7.12
CA PRO A 74 -6.51 -13.74 7.59
C PRO A 74 -6.79 -14.28 8.99
N ARG A 75 -7.33 -13.44 9.88
CA ARG A 75 -7.62 -13.82 11.26
C ARG A 75 -8.70 -14.90 11.38
N SER A 76 -9.75 -14.85 10.57
CA SER A 76 -10.84 -15.82 10.59
C SER A 76 -10.60 -17.00 9.64
N GLY A 77 -9.63 -16.92 8.74
CA GLY A 77 -9.36 -17.91 7.71
C GLY A 77 -10.27 -17.81 6.47
N LEU A 78 -11.15 -16.79 6.38
CA LEU A 78 -11.89 -16.50 5.16
C LEU A 78 -10.93 -16.08 4.05
N THR A 79 -11.16 -16.53 2.83
CA THR A 79 -10.35 -16.18 1.67
C THR A 79 -11.19 -15.86 0.45
N LEU A 80 -10.70 -14.92 -0.36
CA LEU A 80 -11.26 -14.62 -1.68
C LEU A 80 -11.10 -15.81 -2.63
N LEU A 81 -11.96 -15.91 -3.65
CA LEU A 81 -11.80 -16.83 -4.76
C LEU A 81 -11.14 -16.12 -5.96
N PRO A 82 -10.11 -16.75 -6.59
CA PRO A 82 -9.31 -17.90 -6.17
C PRO A 82 -8.11 -17.43 -5.33
N GLY A 83 -7.91 -17.86 -4.12
CA GLY A 83 -6.88 -17.29 -3.27
C GLY A 83 -6.14 -18.24 -2.31
N PRO A 84 -5.71 -19.46 -2.74
CA PRO A 84 -5.05 -20.39 -1.82
C PRO A 84 -3.65 -19.92 -1.36
N ASP A 85 -3.01 -19.00 -2.08
CA ASP A 85 -1.65 -18.51 -1.83
C ASP A 85 -1.59 -17.13 -1.16
N LEU A 86 -2.72 -16.57 -0.72
CA LEU A 86 -2.75 -15.32 0.05
C LEU A 86 -2.10 -15.50 1.43
N SER A 87 -1.63 -14.39 2.02
CA SER A 87 -1.01 -14.40 3.34
C SER A 87 -2.00 -14.83 4.42
N ARG A 88 -1.55 -15.66 5.37
CA ARG A 88 -2.32 -15.99 6.59
C ARG A 88 -2.01 -15.07 7.76
N LYS A 89 -1.04 -14.15 7.62
CA LYS A 89 -0.71 -13.17 8.65
C LYS A 89 -1.62 -11.96 8.51
N SER A 90 -2.30 -11.62 9.59
CA SER A 90 -3.06 -10.36 9.70
C SER A 90 -2.13 -9.16 9.74
N GLY A 91 -2.65 -8.01 9.32
CA GLY A 91 -1.93 -6.74 9.39
C GLY A 91 -2.89 -5.54 9.45
N PRO A 92 -2.37 -4.32 9.38
CA PRO A 92 -3.14 -3.13 9.68
C PRO A 92 -3.96 -2.57 8.51
N VAL A 93 -3.88 -3.13 7.31
CA VAL A 93 -4.51 -2.56 6.12
C VAL A 93 -5.87 -3.20 5.85
N GLY A 94 -6.93 -2.40 5.85
CA GLY A 94 -8.24 -2.78 5.32
C GLY A 94 -8.33 -2.39 3.85
N PHE A 95 -8.81 -3.27 2.98
CA PHE A 95 -9.01 -2.95 1.57
C PHE A 95 -10.45 -3.20 1.15
N LEU A 96 -11.06 -2.20 0.57
CA LEU A 96 -12.40 -2.24 0.01
C LEU A 96 -12.33 -2.06 -1.50
N SER A 97 -12.86 -3.01 -2.25
CA SER A 97 -12.82 -2.99 -3.71
C SER A 97 -14.18 -3.22 -4.34
N GLN A 98 -14.55 -2.36 -5.26
CA GLN A 98 -15.71 -2.56 -6.13
C GLN A 98 -15.43 -3.65 -7.18
N SER A 99 -14.16 -3.83 -7.56
CA SER A 99 -13.72 -4.83 -8.53
C SER A 99 -13.16 -6.09 -7.85
N GLY A 100 -13.64 -7.26 -8.26
CA GLY A 100 -13.13 -8.56 -7.82
C GLY A 100 -11.66 -8.75 -8.20
N GLY A 101 -11.30 -8.50 -9.46
CA GLY A 101 -9.91 -8.62 -9.94
C GLY A 101 -8.95 -7.75 -9.16
N MET A 102 -9.29 -6.47 -8.96
CA MET A 102 -8.45 -5.55 -8.18
C MET A 102 -8.27 -6.01 -6.72
N SER A 103 -9.27 -6.72 -6.14
CA SER A 103 -9.13 -7.23 -4.77
C SER A 103 -8.08 -8.35 -4.67
N ILE A 104 -8.03 -9.23 -5.65
CA ILE A 104 -7.02 -10.30 -5.74
C ILE A 104 -5.64 -9.72 -6.04
N ASP A 105 -5.53 -8.85 -7.03
CA ASP A 105 -4.26 -8.25 -7.44
C ASP A 105 -3.62 -7.47 -6.28
N PHE A 106 -4.42 -6.67 -5.57
CA PHE A 106 -3.90 -5.92 -4.44
C PHE A 106 -3.50 -6.82 -3.26
N ALA A 107 -4.21 -7.92 -3.02
CA ALA A 107 -3.84 -8.90 -2.01
C ALA A 107 -2.49 -9.57 -2.33
N HIS A 108 -2.22 -9.88 -3.61
CA HIS A 108 -0.94 -10.42 -4.06
C HIS A 108 0.18 -9.39 -4.00
N ILE A 109 -0.06 -8.15 -4.48
CA ILE A 109 0.91 -7.05 -4.35
C ILE A 109 1.25 -6.82 -2.87
N GLY A 110 0.26 -6.79 -2.00
CA GLY A 110 0.45 -6.63 -0.57
C GLY A 110 1.31 -7.73 0.04
N LYS A 111 1.04 -9.00 -0.29
CA LYS A 111 1.86 -10.14 0.15
C LYS A 111 3.32 -9.98 -0.25
N TRP A 112 3.57 -9.59 -1.50
CA TRP A 112 4.93 -9.38 -2.00
C TRP A 112 5.62 -8.18 -1.36
N MET A 113 4.90 -7.08 -1.15
CA MET A 113 5.44 -5.87 -0.53
C MET A 113 5.53 -5.94 1.00
N GLY A 114 5.04 -7.01 1.64
CA GLY A 114 5.03 -7.15 3.09
C GLY A 114 3.89 -6.39 3.78
N ILE A 115 2.85 -6.03 3.04
CA ILE A 115 1.64 -5.43 3.60
C ILE A 115 0.76 -6.55 4.17
N GLY A 116 0.46 -6.47 5.46
CA GLY A 116 -0.54 -7.34 6.07
C GLY A 116 -1.93 -6.73 6.00
N PHE A 117 -2.94 -7.55 5.72
CA PHE A 117 -4.32 -7.12 5.68
C PHE A 117 -5.06 -7.48 6.98
N SER A 118 -5.87 -6.56 7.47
CA SER A 118 -6.91 -6.87 8.47
C SER A 118 -8.06 -7.61 7.78
N LYS A 119 -8.59 -7.01 6.72
CA LYS A 119 -9.62 -7.56 5.86
C LYS A 119 -9.50 -6.98 4.44
N VAL A 120 -9.91 -7.77 3.46
CA VAL A 120 -10.18 -7.30 2.10
C VAL A 120 -11.63 -7.65 1.78
N VAL A 121 -12.40 -6.69 1.32
CA VAL A 121 -13.79 -6.88 0.93
C VAL A 121 -13.95 -6.48 -0.53
N SER A 122 -14.23 -7.48 -1.38
CA SER A 122 -14.73 -7.27 -2.73
C SER A 122 -16.25 -7.24 -2.67
N PHE A 123 -16.88 -6.09 -2.95
CA PHE A 123 -18.33 -5.96 -2.81
C PHE A 123 -19.11 -5.97 -4.14
N GLY A 124 -18.42 -5.98 -5.28
CA GLY A 124 -19.04 -6.11 -6.61
C GLY A 124 -20.09 -5.03 -6.89
N ASN A 125 -21.29 -5.44 -7.26
CA ASN A 125 -22.42 -4.55 -7.56
C ASN A 125 -22.94 -3.80 -6.31
N GLY A 126 -22.78 -4.39 -5.10
CA GLY A 126 -23.22 -3.79 -3.86
C GLY A 126 -24.75 -3.66 -3.76
N ALA A 127 -25.46 -4.78 -3.85
CA ALA A 127 -26.92 -4.76 -3.76
C ALA A 127 -27.44 -4.34 -2.36
N ASP A 128 -26.72 -4.70 -1.28
CA ASP A 128 -27.00 -4.30 0.11
C ASP A 128 -25.81 -3.52 0.68
N LEU A 129 -24.73 -4.20 1.06
CA LEU A 129 -23.56 -3.54 1.60
C LEU A 129 -22.74 -2.86 0.51
N ARG A 130 -22.56 -1.55 0.65
CA ARG A 130 -21.87 -0.70 -0.33
C ARG A 130 -20.67 0.02 0.28
N GLU A 131 -20.01 0.78 -0.57
CA GLU A 131 -18.78 1.52 -0.26
C GLU A 131 -18.91 2.40 0.99
N THR A 132 -20.03 3.07 1.20
CA THR A 132 -20.20 4.02 2.31
C THR A 132 -20.29 3.31 3.66
N GLU A 133 -21.15 2.28 3.79
CA GLU A 133 -21.27 1.50 5.02
C GLU A 133 -20.01 0.70 5.34
N LEU A 134 -19.39 0.11 4.30
CA LEU A 134 -18.15 -0.65 4.46
C LEU A 134 -16.98 0.25 4.85
N LEU A 135 -16.92 1.49 4.33
CA LEU A 135 -15.94 2.48 4.76
C LEU A 135 -16.14 2.87 6.23
N ALA A 136 -17.38 3.10 6.66
CA ALA A 136 -17.70 3.38 8.06
C ALA A 136 -17.26 2.22 8.96
N TYR A 137 -17.57 0.99 8.57
CA TYR A 137 -17.13 -0.22 9.27
C TYR A 137 -15.61 -0.27 9.45
N PHE A 138 -14.83 -0.05 8.38
CA PHE A 138 -13.37 0.01 8.47
C PHE A 138 -12.87 1.20 9.33
N GLY A 139 -13.62 2.29 9.32
CA GLY A 139 -13.37 3.45 10.18
C GLY A 139 -13.37 3.09 11.67
N ASP A 140 -14.28 2.24 12.09
CA ASP A 140 -14.47 1.83 13.47
C ASP A 140 -13.74 0.52 13.83
N ASP A 141 -13.28 -0.28 12.84
CA ASP A 141 -12.57 -1.53 13.06
C ASP A 141 -11.20 -1.31 13.75
N PRO A 142 -10.98 -1.79 14.98
CA PRO A 142 -9.71 -1.57 15.69
C PRO A 142 -8.52 -2.29 15.07
N GLU A 143 -8.73 -3.31 14.25
CA GLU A 143 -7.67 -4.03 13.55
C GLU A 143 -7.18 -3.27 12.31
N THR A 144 -8.01 -2.40 11.74
CA THR A 144 -7.70 -1.60 10.56
C THR A 144 -7.13 -0.25 10.98
N ARG A 145 -5.87 0.02 10.62
CA ARG A 145 -5.19 1.31 10.87
C ARG A 145 -5.01 2.15 9.61
N VAL A 146 -5.02 1.52 8.45
CA VAL A 146 -4.92 2.15 7.14
C VAL A 146 -6.02 1.57 6.26
N ILE A 147 -6.75 2.41 5.55
CA ILE A 147 -7.84 1.97 4.68
C ILE A 147 -7.46 2.27 3.25
N ALA A 148 -7.53 1.26 2.38
CA ALA A 148 -7.37 1.38 0.94
C ALA A 148 -8.72 1.17 0.25
N LEU A 149 -9.02 1.97 -0.78
CA LEU A 149 -10.26 1.89 -1.54
C LEU A 149 -9.97 1.85 -3.04
N TYR A 150 -10.57 0.89 -3.75
CA TYR A 150 -10.72 0.95 -5.21
C TYR A 150 -12.19 1.14 -5.54
N LEU A 151 -12.53 2.25 -6.19
CA LEU A 151 -13.91 2.63 -6.50
C LEU A 151 -14.05 3.04 -7.96
N GLU A 152 -15.13 2.60 -8.59
CA GLU A 152 -15.53 2.99 -9.95
C GLU A 152 -16.68 4.02 -9.91
N GLY A 153 -17.48 4.01 -8.87
CA GLY A 153 -18.57 4.93 -8.59
C GLY A 153 -18.99 4.89 -7.13
N VAL A 154 -19.88 5.79 -6.75
CA VAL A 154 -20.57 5.80 -5.45
C VAL A 154 -22.05 6.08 -5.71
N ASP A 155 -22.90 5.57 -4.83
CA ASP A 155 -24.35 5.74 -4.97
C ASP A 155 -24.78 7.13 -4.49
N ASP A 156 -24.60 7.42 -3.21
CA ASP A 156 -24.82 8.76 -2.66
C ASP A 156 -23.48 9.46 -2.39
N GLY A 157 -23.10 10.38 -3.31
CA GLY A 157 -21.83 11.10 -3.20
C GLY A 157 -21.77 12.07 -2.00
N ARG A 158 -22.91 12.52 -1.46
CA ARG A 158 -22.93 13.42 -0.29
C ARG A 158 -22.70 12.62 0.99
N GLU A 159 -23.41 11.52 1.14
CA GLU A 159 -23.26 10.61 2.27
C GLU A 159 -21.84 10.04 2.29
N PHE A 160 -21.35 9.52 1.15
CA PHE A 160 -19.99 9.04 1.01
C PHE A 160 -18.95 10.09 1.42
N LEU A 161 -19.06 11.32 0.95
CA LEU A 161 -18.12 12.40 1.33
C LEU A 161 -18.17 12.71 2.82
N SER A 162 -19.35 12.68 3.44
CA SER A 162 -19.51 12.87 4.88
C SER A 162 -18.77 11.79 5.68
N VAL A 163 -19.01 10.52 5.35
CA VAL A 163 -18.35 9.37 5.99
C VAL A 163 -16.86 9.37 5.70
N LEU A 164 -16.46 9.68 4.45
CA LEU A 164 -15.04 9.76 4.09
C LEU A 164 -14.29 10.82 4.90
N LYS A 165 -14.88 11.99 5.15
CA LYS A 165 -14.30 13.03 6.02
C LYS A 165 -14.13 12.54 7.45
N GLU A 166 -15.16 11.90 8.00
CA GLU A 166 -15.11 11.38 9.37
C GLU A 166 -14.04 10.31 9.53
N VAL A 167 -13.99 9.35 8.61
CA VAL A 167 -13.02 8.26 8.64
C VAL A 167 -11.60 8.74 8.38
N ALA A 168 -11.39 9.62 7.37
CA ALA A 168 -10.08 10.17 7.06
C ALA A 168 -9.51 11.06 8.19
N ALA A 169 -10.38 11.64 9.02
CA ALA A 169 -9.96 12.33 10.24
C ALA A 169 -9.43 11.39 11.33
N LYS A 170 -9.80 10.11 11.31
CA LYS A 170 -9.37 9.09 12.30
C LYS A 170 -8.19 8.27 11.78
N LYS A 171 -8.27 7.82 10.52
CA LYS A 171 -7.32 6.87 9.88
C LYS A 171 -6.93 7.34 8.49
N PRO A 172 -5.70 7.07 8.00
CA PRO A 172 -5.37 7.28 6.60
C PRO A 172 -6.29 6.50 5.69
N VAL A 173 -6.85 7.18 4.69
CA VAL A 173 -7.66 6.58 3.62
C VAL A 173 -6.96 6.84 2.29
N VAL A 174 -6.57 5.77 1.60
CA VAL A 174 -5.88 5.81 0.29
C VAL A 174 -6.85 5.35 -0.78
N ILE A 175 -7.10 6.18 -1.79
CA ILE A 175 -8.13 5.93 -2.80
C ILE A 175 -7.54 5.88 -4.19
N ASN A 176 -7.77 4.77 -4.89
CA ASN A 176 -7.63 4.65 -6.33
C ASN A 176 -9.01 4.69 -6.98
N LYS A 177 -9.27 5.73 -7.77
CA LYS A 177 -10.56 5.93 -8.47
C LYS A 177 -10.43 5.53 -9.93
N GLY A 178 -11.14 4.47 -10.32
CA GLY A 178 -11.29 4.07 -11.71
C GLY A 178 -12.19 5.01 -12.51
N GLY A 179 -11.96 5.13 -13.82
CA GLY A 179 -12.84 5.88 -14.71
C GLY A 179 -12.74 7.42 -14.64
N LEU A 180 -11.57 7.97 -14.31
CA LEU A 180 -11.35 9.42 -14.26
C LEU A 180 -11.25 10.08 -15.66
N SER A 181 -10.74 9.36 -16.67
CA SER A 181 -10.70 9.84 -18.04
C SER A 181 -12.03 9.59 -18.76
N GLU A 182 -12.31 10.30 -19.87
CA GLU A 182 -13.50 10.04 -20.69
C GLU A 182 -13.56 8.60 -21.19
N ALA A 183 -12.44 8.04 -21.64
CA ALA A 183 -12.37 6.65 -22.08
C ALA A 183 -12.59 5.69 -20.89
N GLY A 184 -11.97 5.97 -19.75
CA GLY A 184 -12.17 5.21 -18.51
C GLY A 184 -13.61 5.27 -18.01
N SER A 185 -14.24 6.44 -18.05
CA SER A 185 -15.65 6.61 -17.68
C SER A 185 -16.59 5.79 -18.58
N ARG A 186 -16.35 5.77 -19.90
CA ARG A 186 -17.11 4.88 -20.81
C ARG A 186 -16.88 3.41 -20.51
N ALA A 187 -15.64 3.02 -20.18
CA ALA A 187 -15.34 1.64 -19.81
C ALA A 187 -16.07 1.23 -18.52
N VAL A 188 -16.05 2.07 -17.50
CA VAL A 188 -16.79 1.85 -16.23
C VAL A 188 -18.30 1.74 -16.51
N ALA A 189 -18.88 2.66 -17.27
CA ALA A 189 -20.31 2.64 -17.59
C ALA A 189 -20.72 1.36 -18.33
N SER A 190 -19.85 0.79 -19.17
CA SER A 190 -20.12 -0.47 -19.87
C SER A 190 -19.91 -1.71 -18.98
N HIS A 191 -19.13 -1.60 -17.90
CA HIS A 191 -18.76 -2.72 -17.04
C HIS A 191 -19.64 -2.83 -15.78
N THR A 192 -20.06 -1.71 -15.20
CA THR A 192 -20.78 -1.70 -13.91
C THR A 192 -22.16 -1.01 -13.99
N ALA A 193 -22.59 -0.57 -15.16
CA ALA A 193 -23.79 0.26 -15.37
C ALA A 193 -23.85 1.55 -14.52
N SER A 194 -22.76 1.88 -13.81
CA SER A 194 -22.66 3.10 -13.00
C SER A 194 -22.18 4.28 -13.85
N MET A 195 -22.76 5.47 -13.66
CA MET A 195 -22.27 6.69 -14.29
C MET A 195 -21.01 7.16 -13.56
N GLY A 196 -19.86 7.13 -14.26
CA GLY A 196 -18.62 7.73 -13.76
C GLY A 196 -18.84 9.22 -13.49
N GLY A 197 -18.60 9.65 -12.24
CA GLY A 197 -18.70 11.05 -11.87
C GLY A 197 -17.59 11.90 -12.52
N SER A 198 -17.77 13.24 -12.55
CA SER A 198 -16.74 14.15 -13.04
C SER A 198 -15.43 14.01 -12.25
N ALA A 199 -14.30 13.84 -12.95
CA ALA A 199 -12.96 13.76 -12.33
C ALA A 199 -12.70 14.95 -11.38
N ARG A 200 -13.11 16.16 -11.77
CA ARG A 200 -12.97 17.38 -10.94
C ARG A 200 -13.75 17.31 -9.63
N ILE A 201 -14.93 16.68 -9.64
CA ILE A 201 -15.74 16.49 -8.42
C ILE A 201 -15.03 15.50 -7.51
N TRP A 202 -14.54 14.39 -8.05
CA TRP A 202 -13.78 13.38 -7.29
C TRP A 202 -12.51 13.94 -6.67
N GLU A 203 -11.68 14.63 -7.45
CA GLU A 203 -10.48 15.30 -6.96
C GLU A 203 -10.78 16.29 -5.84
N SER A 204 -11.87 17.05 -5.99
CA SER A 204 -12.31 18.01 -4.98
C SER A 204 -12.81 17.31 -3.71
N ALA A 205 -13.60 16.25 -3.85
CA ALA A 205 -14.11 15.46 -2.72
C ALA A 205 -12.96 14.80 -1.93
N ILE A 206 -12.02 14.15 -2.62
CA ILE A 206 -10.86 13.54 -1.97
C ILE A 206 -10.00 14.60 -1.28
N ARG A 207 -9.75 15.73 -1.93
CA ARG A 207 -9.00 16.83 -1.31
C ARG A 207 -9.68 17.39 -0.07
N GLN A 208 -11.01 17.58 -0.11
CA GLN A 208 -11.79 18.08 1.02
C GLN A 208 -11.92 17.10 2.18
N SER A 209 -11.86 15.80 1.89
CA SER A 209 -11.95 14.77 2.93
C SER A 209 -10.63 14.56 3.68
N GLY A 210 -9.51 15.03 3.14
CA GLY A 210 -8.17 14.72 3.67
C GLY A 210 -7.65 13.33 3.28
N ALA A 211 -8.38 12.56 2.49
CA ALA A 211 -7.92 11.30 1.94
C ALA A 211 -6.76 11.48 0.94
N VAL A 212 -6.06 10.39 0.64
CA VAL A 212 -4.92 10.35 -0.28
C VAL A 212 -5.34 9.71 -1.59
N GLN A 213 -5.28 10.46 -2.68
CA GLN A 213 -5.50 9.92 -4.03
C GLN A 213 -4.22 9.31 -4.58
N VAL A 214 -4.36 8.15 -5.23
CA VAL A 214 -3.27 7.42 -5.92
C VAL A 214 -3.70 7.04 -7.33
N GLY A 215 -2.72 6.85 -8.22
CA GLY A 215 -2.96 6.58 -9.63
C GLY A 215 -3.24 5.12 -9.97
N ASP A 216 -2.66 4.19 -9.21
CA ASP A 216 -2.76 2.74 -9.46
C ASP A 216 -2.60 1.92 -8.17
N LEU A 217 -2.71 0.59 -8.29
CA LEU A 217 -2.57 -0.35 -7.17
C LEU A 217 -1.15 -0.38 -6.59
N TRP A 218 -0.12 -0.15 -7.39
CA TRP A 218 1.26 -0.12 -6.91
C TRP A 218 1.51 1.10 -6.04
N GLU A 219 1.08 2.28 -6.50
CA GLU A 219 1.14 3.50 -5.69
C GLU A 219 0.29 3.37 -4.41
N MET A 220 -0.87 2.72 -4.49
CA MET A 220 -1.68 2.40 -3.32
C MET A 220 -0.92 1.55 -2.32
N ALA A 221 -0.26 0.49 -2.78
CA ALA A 221 0.53 -0.39 -1.92
C ALA A 221 1.74 0.35 -1.30
N GLU A 222 2.44 1.17 -2.10
CA GLU A 222 3.54 2.01 -1.61
C GLU A 222 3.09 2.96 -0.50
N ALA A 223 1.94 3.62 -0.68
CA ALA A 223 1.36 4.50 0.33
C ALA A 223 0.92 3.72 1.58
N CYS A 224 0.23 2.59 1.41
CA CYS A 224 -0.19 1.74 2.53
C CYS A 224 1.01 1.21 3.34
N LEU A 225 2.11 0.85 2.69
CA LEU A 225 3.34 0.43 3.35
C LEU A 225 3.91 1.56 4.21
N ALA A 226 4.02 2.78 3.65
CA ALA A 226 4.49 3.94 4.38
C ALA A 226 3.60 4.26 5.60
N PHE A 227 2.28 4.31 5.43
CA PHE A 227 1.35 4.53 6.53
C PHE A 227 1.34 3.41 7.58
N SER A 228 1.71 2.19 7.20
CA SER A 228 1.77 1.06 8.14
C SER A 228 3.00 1.08 9.03
N LEU A 229 4.14 1.57 8.52
CA LEU A 229 5.44 1.44 9.17
C LEU A 229 6.04 2.77 9.64
N LEU A 230 5.73 3.89 8.99
CA LEU A 230 6.28 5.19 9.38
C LEU A 230 5.41 5.88 10.44
N PRO A 231 6.01 6.61 11.39
CA PRO A 231 5.27 7.52 12.26
C PRO A 231 4.46 8.55 11.45
N HIS A 232 3.21 8.76 11.83
CA HIS A 232 2.34 9.73 11.16
C HIS A 232 2.69 11.15 11.61
N ARG A 233 3.61 11.77 10.89
CA ARG A 233 4.06 13.15 11.09
C ARG A 233 4.41 13.82 9.77
N VAL A 234 4.63 15.11 9.80
CA VAL A 234 5.12 15.87 8.65
C VAL A 234 6.60 15.57 8.45
N TYR A 235 6.97 15.19 7.25
CA TYR A 235 8.34 15.01 6.79
C TYR A 235 8.66 16.12 5.77
N ARG A 236 9.76 16.83 5.95
CA ARG A 236 10.21 17.90 5.04
C ARG A 236 11.67 17.70 4.63
N ASN A 237 12.55 17.57 5.62
CA ASN A 237 13.98 17.48 5.37
C ASN A 237 14.44 16.03 5.47
N ILE A 238 15.13 15.58 4.44
CA ILE A 238 15.61 14.22 4.34
C ILE A 238 17.13 14.16 4.16
N THR A 239 17.74 13.04 4.54
CA THR A 239 19.06 12.64 4.06
C THR A 239 18.95 11.41 3.18
N VAL A 240 19.81 11.34 2.18
CA VAL A 240 19.94 10.18 1.30
C VAL A 240 21.39 9.74 1.35
N ALA A 241 21.63 8.46 1.62
CA ALA A 241 22.96 7.86 1.61
C ALA A 241 22.98 6.56 0.81
N GLY A 242 24.06 6.27 0.10
CA GLY A 242 24.23 5.01 -0.62
C GLY A 242 25.30 5.05 -1.69
N GLY A 243 25.36 4.02 -2.51
CA GLY A 243 26.22 3.96 -3.67
C GLY A 243 25.57 4.64 -4.89
N GLY A 244 26.37 5.40 -5.64
CA GLY A 244 25.97 5.97 -6.94
C GLY A 244 25.49 7.41 -6.91
N GLY A 245 26.42 8.34 -7.20
CA GLY A 245 26.16 9.78 -7.23
C GLY A 245 24.99 10.19 -8.11
N ALA A 246 24.78 9.53 -9.25
CA ALA A 246 23.66 9.80 -10.17
C ALA A 246 22.28 9.54 -9.51
N LEU A 247 22.15 8.51 -8.68
CA LEU A 247 20.93 8.24 -7.93
C LEU A 247 20.68 9.31 -6.84
N GLY A 248 21.75 9.82 -6.25
CA GLY A 248 21.67 10.97 -5.33
C GLY A 248 21.15 12.23 -6.02
N VAL A 249 21.64 12.56 -7.21
CA VAL A 249 21.14 13.70 -8.02
C VAL A 249 19.66 13.51 -8.35
N SER A 250 19.28 12.31 -8.84
CA SER A 250 17.89 11.98 -9.13
C SER A 250 17.00 12.09 -7.87
N ALA A 251 17.51 11.74 -6.69
CA ALA A 251 16.79 11.91 -5.44
C ALA A 251 16.51 13.39 -5.13
N CYS A 252 17.47 14.29 -5.36
CA CYS A 252 17.28 15.74 -5.16
C CYS A 252 16.15 16.29 -6.04
N ASP A 253 16.21 15.99 -7.34
CA ASP A 253 15.22 16.48 -8.30
C ASP A 253 13.82 15.96 -7.94
N THR A 254 13.74 14.68 -7.67
CA THR A 254 12.45 14.01 -7.35
C THR A 254 11.88 14.43 -6.00
N ALA A 255 12.70 14.67 -5.00
CA ALA A 255 12.24 15.03 -3.64
C ALA A 255 11.34 16.28 -3.65
N SER A 256 11.71 17.27 -4.44
CA SER A 256 10.98 18.54 -4.54
C SER A 256 9.55 18.38 -5.05
N GLU A 257 9.31 17.40 -5.95
CA GLU A 257 7.97 17.08 -6.47
C GLU A 257 7.00 16.62 -5.37
N PHE A 258 7.56 16.03 -4.31
CA PHE A 258 6.79 15.49 -3.19
C PHE A 258 6.84 16.36 -1.93
N GLY A 259 7.40 17.58 -2.04
CA GLY A 259 7.50 18.54 -0.92
C GLY A 259 8.57 18.16 0.10
N LEU A 260 9.58 17.42 -0.33
CA LEU A 260 10.74 17.03 0.46
C LEU A 260 11.98 17.78 0.00
N THR A 261 12.91 18.05 0.91
CA THR A 261 14.17 18.77 0.63
C THR A 261 15.36 18.04 1.22
N LEU A 262 16.54 18.21 0.60
CA LEU A 262 17.80 17.70 1.08
C LEU A 262 18.66 18.90 1.53
N PRO A 263 18.59 19.32 2.80
CA PRO A 263 19.42 20.42 3.27
C PRO A 263 20.91 20.04 3.28
N PRO A 264 21.84 20.98 3.08
CA PRO A 264 23.26 20.73 3.29
C PRO A 264 23.50 20.31 4.74
N LEU A 265 24.51 19.48 4.97
CA LEU A 265 24.98 19.10 6.30
C LEU A 265 26.03 20.09 6.79
N ASP A 266 26.05 20.34 8.10
CA ASP A 266 27.06 21.18 8.74
C ASP A 266 28.46 20.57 8.60
N THR A 267 29.49 21.40 8.71
CA THR A 267 30.88 21.00 8.42
C THR A 267 31.37 19.88 9.34
N ASP A 268 31.07 19.97 10.64
CA ASP A 268 31.45 18.96 11.66
C ASP A 268 30.78 17.59 11.38
N ILE A 269 29.54 17.61 10.95
CA ILE A 269 28.80 16.40 10.53
C ILE A 269 29.43 15.80 9.27
N THR A 270 29.72 16.63 8.25
CA THR A 270 30.36 16.23 7.02
C THR A 270 31.73 15.61 7.27
N GLU A 271 32.55 16.25 8.14
CA GLU A 271 33.88 15.73 8.52
C GLU A 271 33.78 14.39 9.28
N ALA A 272 32.79 14.22 10.16
CA ALA A 272 32.58 12.97 10.86
C ALA A 272 32.21 11.84 9.89
N ILE A 273 31.33 12.11 8.93
CA ILE A 273 30.92 11.13 7.88
C ILE A 273 32.11 10.78 6.98
N LEU A 274 32.95 11.76 6.58
CA LEU A 274 34.13 11.52 5.74
C LEU A 274 35.17 10.59 6.38
N LYS A 275 35.17 10.44 7.72
CA LYS A 275 36.10 9.54 8.41
C LYS A 275 35.76 8.06 8.19
N VAL A 276 34.50 7.75 7.94
CA VAL A 276 34.00 6.38 7.76
C VAL A 276 33.71 6.01 6.30
N LEU A 277 33.67 7.01 5.41
CA LEU A 277 33.47 6.78 3.99
C LEU A 277 34.72 6.23 3.30
N PRO A 278 34.58 5.30 2.32
CA PRO A 278 35.70 4.86 1.48
C PRO A 278 36.36 6.01 0.72
N LYS A 279 37.67 5.93 0.52
CA LYS A 279 38.45 6.91 -0.26
C LYS A 279 39.20 6.19 -1.39
N PRO A 280 39.41 6.84 -2.55
CA PRO A 280 38.91 8.17 -2.97
C PRO A 280 37.50 8.12 -3.55
N GLY A 281 36.89 9.28 -3.82
CA GLY A 281 35.69 9.43 -4.66
C GLY A 281 34.39 9.65 -3.91
N SER A 282 34.30 9.32 -2.60
CA SER A 282 33.11 9.53 -1.79
C SER A 282 32.85 10.99 -1.45
N SER A 283 31.59 11.33 -1.19
CA SER A 283 31.13 12.66 -0.80
C SER A 283 30.21 12.55 0.42
N ALA A 284 30.49 13.34 1.47
CA ALA A 284 29.64 13.43 2.65
C ALA A 284 28.62 14.56 2.58
N ARG A 285 28.45 15.20 1.43
CA ARG A 285 27.37 16.16 1.20
C ARG A 285 26.05 15.42 1.11
N ASN A 286 24.95 16.08 1.47
CA ASN A 286 23.63 15.50 1.28
C ASN A 286 23.15 15.77 -0.16
N PRO A 287 22.98 14.75 -1.01
CA PRO A 287 23.07 13.30 -0.73
C PRO A 287 24.50 12.81 -0.48
N ILE A 288 24.63 11.83 0.42
CA ILE A 288 25.90 11.21 0.81
C ILE A 288 26.22 10.08 -0.18
N ASP A 289 27.28 10.30 -0.99
CA ASP A 289 27.72 9.29 -1.96
C ASP A 289 28.90 8.49 -1.41
N ALA A 290 28.66 7.21 -1.18
CA ALA A 290 29.71 6.30 -0.70
C ALA A 290 30.71 5.91 -1.79
N ALA A 291 30.46 6.23 -3.06
CA ALA A 291 31.26 5.87 -4.24
C ALA A 291 31.67 4.39 -4.34
N ASN A 292 31.17 3.56 -3.44
CA ASN A 292 31.44 2.13 -3.32
C ASN A 292 30.18 1.40 -2.89
N PRO A 293 29.68 0.40 -3.62
CA PRO A 293 28.49 -0.38 -3.25
C PRO A 293 28.75 -1.35 -2.10
N PHE A 294 30.00 -1.59 -1.69
CA PHE A 294 30.39 -2.59 -0.68
C PHE A 294 30.73 -1.99 0.69
N VAL A 295 30.08 -0.86 1.04
CA VAL A 295 30.23 -0.26 2.37
C VAL A 295 29.60 -1.17 3.42
N GLY A 296 30.35 -1.43 4.50
CA GLY A 296 29.91 -2.31 5.58
C GLY A 296 28.78 -1.73 6.45
N PRO A 297 28.04 -2.60 7.17
CA PRO A 297 26.93 -2.22 8.05
C PRO A 297 27.33 -1.16 9.09
N ASP A 298 28.45 -1.35 9.78
CA ASP A 298 28.96 -0.39 10.79
C ASP A 298 29.20 1.02 10.23
N ALA A 299 29.76 1.09 9.01
CA ALA A 299 30.00 2.38 8.38
C ALA A 299 28.68 3.07 8.02
N TYR A 300 27.68 2.34 7.52
CA TYR A 300 26.35 2.92 7.29
C TYR A 300 25.71 3.36 8.60
N ARG A 301 25.80 2.59 9.67
CA ARG A 301 25.34 3.02 10.99
C ARG A 301 25.92 4.38 11.39
N GLU A 302 27.24 4.53 11.33
CA GLU A 302 27.92 5.78 11.69
C GLU A 302 27.52 6.94 10.75
N ILE A 303 27.32 6.69 9.44
CA ILE A 303 26.80 7.69 8.50
C ILE A 303 25.43 8.19 8.97
N PHE A 304 24.48 7.29 9.26
CA PHE A 304 23.12 7.64 9.63
C PHE A 304 23.04 8.28 11.01
N LEU A 305 23.84 7.83 11.99
CA LEU A 305 23.93 8.48 13.30
C LEU A 305 24.47 9.92 13.21
N ASN A 306 25.48 10.16 12.38
CA ASN A 306 26.02 11.50 12.21
C ASN A 306 25.08 12.39 11.38
N ALA A 307 24.51 11.91 10.29
CA ALA A 307 23.56 12.67 9.47
C ALA A 307 22.31 13.08 10.28
N ALA A 308 21.86 12.24 11.21
CA ALA A 308 20.73 12.55 12.09
C ALA A 308 20.98 13.71 13.07
N LYS A 309 22.25 14.09 13.32
CA LYS A 309 22.61 15.24 14.16
C LYS A 309 22.30 16.57 13.48
N GLN A 310 22.17 16.59 12.14
CA GLN A 310 21.78 17.80 11.42
C GLN A 310 20.41 18.25 11.91
N PRO A 311 20.28 19.51 12.40
CA PRO A 311 18.99 20.03 12.84
C PRO A 311 17.95 19.99 11.73
N GLY A 312 16.73 19.58 12.10
CA GLY A 312 15.60 19.58 11.19
C GLY A 312 15.49 18.36 10.25
N ILE A 313 16.43 17.43 10.23
CA ILE A 313 16.25 16.17 9.49
C ILE A 313 15.11 15.36 10.11
N ASP A 314 14.17 14.92 9.27
CA ASP A 314 12.96 14.21 9.69
C ASP A 314 13.05 12.71 9.43
N ILE A 315 13.68 12.30 8.32
CA ILE A 315 13.73 10.92 7.83
C ILE A 315 14.97 10.72 6.96
N GLN A 316 15.47 9.49 6.88
CA GLN A 316 16.69 9.14 6.19
C GLN A 316 16.44 8.01 5.18
N PHE A 317 17.14 8.02 4.04
CA PHE A 317 17.00 7.03 2.97
C PHE A 317 18.34 6.34 2.73
N LEU A 318 18.34 5.01 2.75
CA LEU A 318 19.45 4.15 2.39
C LEU A 318 19.23 3.56 1.00
N ILE A 319 20.11 3.81 0.05
CA ILE A 319 20.10 3.18 -1.28
C ILE A 319 21.12 2.06 -1.31
N GLN A 320 20.67 0.82 -1.50
CA GLN A 320 21.53 -0.35 -1.61
C GLN A 320 21.50 -0.94 -3.03
N LEU A 321 22.70 -1.03 -3.64
CA LEU A 321 22.88 -1.51 -4.99
C LEU A 321 23.32 -2.99 -4.98
N VAL A 322 22.43 -3.87 -4.52
CA VAL A 322 22.70 -5.31 -4.30
C VAL A 322 23.19 -6.00 -5.56
N TYR A 323 22.75 -5.55 -6.74
CA TYR A 323 23.15 -6.13 -8.01
C TYR A 323 24.66 -6.03 -8.31
N HIS A 324 25.40 -5.14 -7.63
CA HIS A 324 26.87 -5.09 -7.75
C HIS A 324 27.54 -6.27 -7.06
N TYR A 325 26.93 -6.82 -6.01
CA TYR A 325 27.45 -8.00 -5.32
C TYR A 325 27.51 -9.25 -6.21
N LYS A 326 26.76 -9.29 -7.32
CA LYS A 326 26.89 -10.36 -8.32
C LYS A 326 28.31 -10.46 -8.88
N SER A 327 28.92 -9.32 -9.21
CA SER A 327 30.30 -9.30 -9.71
C SER A 327 31.30 -9.68 -8.61
N LEU A 328 31.05 -9.27 -7.36
CA LEU A 328 31.87 -9.65 -6.22
C LEU A 328 31.79 -11.16 -5.94
N SER A 329 30.58 -11.72 -5.92
CA SER A 329 30.35 -13.16 -5.75
C SER A 329 31.10 -13.98 -6.79
N LEU A 330 31.03 -13.59 -8.06
CA LEU A 330 31.76 -14.22 -9.15
C LEU A 330 33.29 -14.12 -8.96
N ALA A 331 33.81 -12.95 -8.59
CA ALA A 331 35.23 -12.73 -8.36
C ALA A 331 35.78 -13.56 -7.19
N LEU A 332 34.99 -13.78 -6.16
CA LEU A 332 35.33 -14.58 -4.99
C LEU A 332 35.08 -16.08 -5.18
N GLY A 333 34.48 -16.50 -6.30
CA GLY A 333 34.08 -17.88 -6.51
C GLY A 333 32.97 -18.37 -5.56
N VAL A 334 32.18 -17.44 -5.00
CA VAL A 334 31.07 -17.75 -4.10
C VAL A 334 29.81 -17.97 -4.94
N PRO A 335 29.14 -19.13 -4.82
CA PRO A 335 28.05 -19.50 -5.73
C PRO A 335 26.79 -18.63 -5.62
N LYS A 336 26.52 -18.03 -4.46
CA LYS A 336 25.29 -17.30 -4.20
C LYS A 336 25.58 -15.85 -3.77
N VAL A 337 24.90 -14.91 -4.37
CA VAL A 337 25.02 -13.48 -4.03
C VAL A 337 24.70 -13.23 -2.56
N LYS A 338 23.73 -13.94 -1.99
CA LYS A 338 23.34 -13.79 -0.59
C LYS A 338 24.42 -14.13 0.44
N ASP A 339 25.42 -14.91 0.04
CA ASP A 339 26.52 -15.33 0.94
C ASP A 339 27.63 -14.25 1.04
N VAL A 340 27.55 -13.20 0.21
CA VAL A 340 28.49 -12.06 0.22
C VAL A 340 27.85 -10.74 0.61
N VAL A 341 26.50 -10.69 0.79
CA VAL A 341 25.77 -9.49 1.22
C VAL A 341 25.48 -9.55 2.71
N PRO A 342 26.00 -8.64 3.53
CA PRO A 342 25.76 -8.63 4.97
C PRO A 342 24.41 -7.99 5.33
N TYR A 343 23.32 -8.47 4.71
CA TYR A 343 22.01 -7.82 4.75
C TYR A 343 21.30 -7.90 6.11
N ARG A 344 21.55 -8.97 6.88
CA ARG A 344 20.96 -9.13 8.23
C ARG A 344 21.60 -8.16 9.21
N GLU A 345 22.93 -8.09 9.21
CA GLU A 345 23.69 -7.14 10.03
C GLU A 345 23.33 -5.69 9.64
N LEU A 346 23.22 -5.42 8.34
CA LEU A 346 22.80 -4.07 7.87
C LEU A 346 21.41 -3.71 8.38
N ALA A 347 20.47 -4.64 8.39
CA ALA A 347 19.12 -4.39 8.90
C ALA A 347 19.12 -4.10 10.41
N GLU A 348 19.94 -4.84 11.18
CA GLU A 348 20.11 -4.63 12.62
C GLU A 348 20.74 -3.26 12.92
N GLU A 349 21.78 -2.87 12.17
CA GLU A 349 22.43 -1.56 12.34
C GLU A 349 21.50 -0.39 11.96
N MET A 350 20.68 -0.56 10.90
CA MET A 350 19.71 0.47 10.50
C MET A 350 18.55 0.59 11.51
N GLU A 351 18.05 -0.52 12.04
CA GLU A 351 17.05 -0.50 13.12
C GLU A 351 17.60 0.20 14.36
N GLY A 352 18.84 -0.15 14.74
CA GLY A 352 19.55 0.49 15.87
C GLY A 352 19.74 2.00 15.67
N ALA A 353 20.19 2.43 14.49
CA ALA A 353 20.36 3.83 14.16
C ALA A 353 19.03 4.60 14.18
N ALA A 354 17.97 4.03 13.60
CA ALA A 354 16.63 4.64 13.61
C ALA A 354 16.09 4.78 15.05
N SER A 355 16.26 3.75 15.88
CA SER A 355 15.81 3.75 17.28
C SER A 355 16.58 4.78 18.13
N LEU A 356 17.90 4.85 17.98
CA LEU A 356 18.74 5.79 18.75
C LEU A 356 18.48 7.26 18.39
N THR A 357 18.22 7.53 17.11
CA THR A 357 18.05 8.91 16.63
C THR A 357 16.59 9.38 16.63
N GLY A 358 15.62 8.46 16.71
CA GLY A 358 14.20 8.75 16.51
C GLY A 358 13.88 9.19 15.07
N LYS A 359 14.82 9.01 14.12
CA LYS A 359 14.65 9.34 12.69
C LYS A 359 14.40 8.04 11.93
N PRO A 360 13.21 7.84 11.34
CA PRO A 360 12.94 6.65 10.55
C PRO A 360 13.92 6.52 9.39
N ILE A 361 14.20 5.28 9.02
CA ILE A 361 15.01 4.95 7.84
C ILE A 361 14.11 4.25 6.83
N VAL A 362 14.32 4.54 5.56
CA VAL A 362 13.66 3.92 4.39
C VAL A 362 14.73 3.27 3.55
N LEU A 363 14.52 2.00 3.18
CA LEU A 363 15.41 1.29 2.27
C LEU A 363 14.94 1.37 0.83
N VAL A 364 15.87 1.63 -0.08
CA VAL A 364 15.66 1.61 -1.53
C VAL A 364 16.55 0.54 -2.15
N LEU A 365 15.94 -0.43 -2.84
CA LEU A 365 16.60 -1.59 -3.47
C LEU A 365 16.35 -1.62 -4.97
N PRO A 366 17.00 -0.76 -5.77
CA PRO A 366 16.83 -0.80 -7.22
C PRO A 366 17.46 -2.08 -7.78
N ASN A 367 16.77 -2.73 -8.73
CA ASN A 367 17.29 -3.88 -9.45
C ASN A 367 17.25 -3.63 -10.96
N ILE A 368 18.42 -3.44 -11.57
CA ILE A 368 18.59 -3.26 -13.01
C ILE A 368 19.01 -4.56 -13.72
N LYS A 369 19.36 -5.62 -12.94
CA LYS A 369 19.75 -6.92 -13.47
C LYS A 369 18.57 -7.88 -13.44
N GLN A 370 17.75 -7.84 -14.48
CA GLN A 370 16.49 -8.62 -14.55
C GLN A 370 16.59 -9.84 -15.49
N GLY A 371 17.77 -10.14 -16.03
CA GLY A 371 18.00 -11.33 -16.84
C GLY A 371 17.97 -12.63 -16.01
N VAL A 372 17.67 -13.75 -16.65
CA VAL A 372 17.59 -15.07 -16.00
C VAL A 372 18.89 -15.49 -15.32
N GLU A 373 20.03 -14.99 -15.78
CA GLU A 373 21.36 -15.18 -15.21
C GLU A 373 21.56 -14.46 -13.87
N SER A 374 20.62 -13.59 -13.51
CA SER A 374 20.65 -12.77 -12.29
C SER A 374 19.47 -13.01 -11.35
N LEU A 375 18.78 -14.16 -11.44
CA LEU A 375 17.70 -14.53 -10.53
C LEU A 375 18.15 -14.60 -9.07
N ASP A 376 19.40 -14.90 -8.81
CA ASP A 376 20.00 -14.87 -7.48
C ASP A 376 20.09 -13.45 -6.87
N VAL A 377 20.18 -12.40 -7.71
CA VAL A 377 20.07 -10.99 -7.29
C VAL A 377 18.64 -10.68 -6.86
N GLU A 378 17.65 -11.18 -7.62
CA GLU A 378 16.24 -11.02 -7.29
C GLU A 378 15.89 -11.76 -5.99
N GLU A 379 16.37 -13.00 -5.82
CA GLU A 379 16.26 -13.77 -4.55
C GLU A 379 16.81 -12.95 -3.39
N MET A 380 18.03 -12.39 -3.54
CA MET A 380 18.67 -11.59 -2.53
C MET A 380 17.89 -10.33 -2.17
N ASN A 381 17.35 -9.61 -3.18
CA ASN A 381 16.51 -8.44 -2.94
C ASN A 381 15.24 -8.79 -2.15
N ARG A 382 14.64 -9.95 -2.41
CA ARG A 382 13.47 -10.44 -1.65
C ARG A 382 13.82 -10.79 -0.21
N ASP A 383 14.94 -11.48 0.00
CA ASP A 383 15.43 -11.81 1.35
C ASP A 383 15.72 -10.53 2.15
N MET A 384 16.43 -9.58 1.55
CA MET A 384 16.75 -8.31 2.19
C MET A 384 15.48 -7.49 2.50
N ARG A 385 14.53 -7.41 1.56
CA ARG A 385 13.22 -6.79 1.78
C ARG A 385 12.53 -7.39 3.01
N THR A 386 12.46 -8.72 3.09
CA THR A 386 11.80 -9.42 4.18
C THR A 386 12.40 -9.05 5.52
N VAL A 387 13.73 -9.10 5.64
CA VAL A 387 14.43 -8.79 6.91
C VAL A 387 14.24 -7.34 7.33
N PHE A 388 14.31 -6.38 6.39
CA PHE A 388 14.11 -4.97 6.71
C PHE A 388 12.65 -4.66 7.12
N LEU A 389 11.66 -5.28 6.46
CA LEU A 389 10.26 -5.15 6.83
C LEU A 389 9.97 -5.75 8.22
N GLU A 390 10.61 -6.85 8.59
CA GLU A 390 10.53 -7.44 9.94
C GLU A 390 11.08 -6.49 11.02
N LYS A 391 12.05 -5.64 10.66
CA LYS A 391 12.61 -4.57 11.50
C LYS A 391 11.77 -3.27 11.47
N GLY A 392 10.63 -3.26 10.80
CA GLY A 392 9.77 -2.08 10.68
C GLY A 392 10.29 -1.00 9.72
N ILE A 393 11.27 -1.33 8.88
CA ILE A 393 11.84 -0.43 7.88
C ILE A 393 11.14 -0.64 6.53
N PRO A 394 10.42 0.35 5.98
CA PRO A 394 9.78 0.22 4.69
C PRO A 394 10.82 0.13 3.55
N VAL A 395 10.50 -0.72 2.55
CA VAL A 395 11.40 -1.04 1.44
C VAL A 395 10.73 -0.77 0.11
N TYR A 396 11.40 -0.02 -0.77
CA TYR A 396 10.93 0.32 -2.10
C TYR A 396 11.96 -0.06 -3.17
N ASP A 397 11.50 -0.33 -4.39
CA ASP A 397 12.38 -0.71 -5.51
C ASP A 397 13.05 0.49 -6.19
N ASP A 398 12.54 1.69 -5.91
CA ASP A 398 12.94 2.91 -6.60
C ASP A 398 12.85 4.10 -5.65
N ILE A 399 13.79 5.05 -5.80
CA ILE A 399 13.85 6.25 -4.95
C ILE A 399 12.62 7.14 -5.13
N ARG A 400 12.07 7.25 -6.36
CA ARG A 400 10.87 8.04 -6.64
C ARG A 400 9.66 7.48 -5.91
N LYS A 401 9.49 6.16 -5.90
CA LYS A 401 8.42 5.46 -5.17
C LYS A 401 8.52 5.71 -3.67
N ALA A 402 9.72 5.60 -3.12
CA ALA A 402 9.99 5.86 -1.71
C ALA A 402 9.66 7.30 -1.30
N LEU A 403 10.15 8.28 -2.07
CA LEU A 403 9.90 9.71 -1.81
C LEU A 403 8.41 10.06 -1.96
N ARG A 404 7.73 9.51 -2.98
CA ARG A 404 6.28 9.66 -3.18
C ARG A 404 5.49 9.15 -1.98
N ALA A 405 5.80 7.95 -1.52
CA ALA A 405 5.12 7.32 -0.39
C ALA A 405 5.28 8.13 0.90
N VAL A 406 6.50 8.61 1.21
CA VAL A 406 6.75 9.52 2.34
C VAL A 406 6.02 10.86 2.15
N GLY A 407 6.00 11.40 0.93
CA GLY A 407 5.24 12.59 0.58
C GLY A 407 3.73 12.45 0.83
N HIS A 408 3.15 11.26 0.61
CA HIS A 408 1.75 10.99 0.94
C HIS A 408 1.50 11.07 2.46
N VAL A 409 2.36 10.45 3.28
CA VAL A 409 2.25 10.53 4.74
C VAL A 409 2.38 11.99 5.21
N SER A 410 3.37 12.72 4.69
CA SER A 410 3.62 14.11 5.05
C SER A 410 2.42 15.01 4.70
N ARG A 411 1.87 14.90 3.49
CA ARG A 411 0.69 15.68 3.06
C ARG A 411 -0.55 15.36 3.90
N TYR A 412 -0.80 14.10 4.19
CA TYR A 412 -1.90 13.69 5.07
C TYR A 412 -1.77 14.35 6.45
N CYS A 413 -0.61 14.27 7.06
CA CYS A 413 -0.36 14.85 8.39
C CYS A 413 -0.41 16.39 8.37
N SER A 414 0.11 17.04 7.31
CA SER A 414 0.08 18.49 7.18
C SER A 414 -1.35 19.06 7.12
N ARG A 415 -2.26 18.38 6.41
CA ARG A 415 -3.67 18.79 6.32
C ARG A 415 -4.39 18.71 7.67
N ARG A 416 -4.03 17.73 8.49
CA ARG A 416 -4.62 17.56 9.84
C ARG A 416 -4.07 18.53 10.88
N ALA A 417 -2.86 19.04 10.66
CA ALA A 417 -2.22 20.02 11.56
C ALA A 417 -2.70 21.45 11.29
N ALA A 418 -3.33 21.73 10.14
CA ALA A 418 -3.86 23.06 9.82
C ALA A 418 -5.13 23.31 10.63
N PRO A 419 -5.21 24.37 11.48
CA PRO A 419 -6.42 24.67 12.22
C PRO A 419 -7.52 25.15 11.23
N GLY A 420 -8.60 24.39 11.14
CA GLY A 420 -9.86 24.84 10.52
C GLY A 420 -9.96 24.66 9.00
N SER A 421 -9.56 23.50 8.46
CA SER A 421 -9.93 23.13 7.08
C SER A 421 -11.08 22.13 7.05
#